data_c477cd8534727c35b215987e5c8cd596
#
_entry.id   c477cd8534727c35b215987e5c8cd596
#
_cell.length_a   1.000
_cell.length_b   1.000
_cell.length_c   1.000
_cell.angle_alpha   90.00
_cell.angle_beta   90.00
_cell.angle_gamma   90.00
#
_symmetry.space_group_name_H-M   'P 1'
#
loop_
_entity.id
_entity.type
_entity.pdbx_description
1 polymer ?
#
loop_
_entity_poly.entity_id
_entity_poly.type
_entity_poly.pdbx_seq_one_letter_code
_entity_poly.pdbx_strand_id
1 'polypeptide(L)'
;VSRGLGDVYKRQIYMKPINLLVGGLTLFTAQGCKAPKQVVEQSEHPNIIYVFPDQYRNQAMGFWSQDGFRDKVNFEGDPVHTPNLDAFARESMVLTSAQSNCPLSSPHRGMLLTGMYPNRSGVPLNCNSTRPISSLREDAECIGDVFSKAGYDCAYFGKLHADFPTPNDPEHPGQYVESKRPVWDAYTPKERRHGFNYWYSYGTFDEHKNPHYWDTDGKRHDPKEWSPLHESGKVVSYLKNEGNVRDTKKPFFIMVGMNPPHSPYRSLDDCEEQDFDLYKNQPLDSLLIRPNVDLKMKKAESARYYFASVTGVDRAFGQILETLKEMGLDKNTVVIFASDHGETMCSQRTDDPKNSPYSESMNIPFLVRFPDKIQPRVDDLLLSAPDIMPTVLGLCGLGDSIPAEVQGRNFAPLFFDEKAEIVRPTGALYIQNIDGEKDENGLVKTYFPSSRGIKTADYTLALYIDRKTKQLKKSLLFNDAKDPYQLNNLPLEENKEIVAQLYREMGAMLKEINDPWYTEKILSDKILY
;
A
#
# COMPACT_ATOMS: atom_id res chain seq x y z
N VAL A 1 6.85 36.69 -48.32
CA VAL A 1 6.73 35.74 -49.44
C VAL A 1 7.00 34.35 -48.91
N SER A 2 5.99 33.56 -49.11
CA SER A 2 5.80 32.15 -48.92
C SER A 2 6.80 31.24 -49.64
N ARG A 3 6.85 29.98 -49.15
CA ARG A 3 7.09 28.69 -49.83
C ARG A 3 8.04 27.87 -48.97
N GLY A 4 7.89 26.56 -48.74
CA GLY A 4 6.93 25.59 -49.16
C GLY A 4 7.45 24.25 -48.68
N LEU A 5 6.53 23.42 -48.27
CA LEU A 5 6.72 22.01 -47.91
C LEU A 5 7.17 21.19 -49.12
N GLY A 6 7.93 20.13 -48.92
CA GLY A 6 8.25 19.15 -49.93
C GLY A 6 8.81 17.86 -49.35
N ASP A 7 7.95 16.91 -49.24
CA ASP A 7 8.08 15.47 -49.35
C ASP A 7 9.47 14.81 -49.48
N VAL A 8 9.74 13.88 -48.60
CA VAL A 8 10.68 12.76 -48.81
C VAL A 8 10.10 11.48 -48.18
N TYR A 9 9.38 10.72 -48.95
CA TYR A 9 9.27 9.25 -48.81
C TYR A 9 8.64 8.62 -50.06
N LYS A 10 9.49 8.05 -50.92
CA LYS A 10 9.19 6.90 -51.77
C LYS A 10 10.44 6.51 -52.58
N ARG A 11 11.07 5.43 -52.19
CA ARG A 11 11.90 4.65 -53.11
C ARG A 11 11.40 3.21 -53.08
N GLN A 12 10.55 2.87 -54.06
CA GLN A 12 10.33 1.52 -54.53
C GLN A 12 11.51 1.16 -55.46
N ILE A 13 12.15 0.04 -55.17
CA ILE A 13 13.10 -0.59 -56.13
C ILE A 13 12.38 -1.75 -56.77
N TYR A 14 12.12 -1.60 -58.08
CA TYR A 14 11.72 -2.68 -58.98
C TYR A 14 12.94 -3.53 -59.36
N MET A 15 12.87 -4.84 -59.15
CA MET A 15 13.75 -5.81 -59.85
C MET A 15 12.91 -6.67 -60.78
N LYS A 16 13.37 -6.72 -62.04
CA LYS A 16 12.80 -7.52 -63.14
C LYS A 16 13.17 -9.00 -62.99
N PRO A 17 12.36 -9.91 -63.61
CA PRO A 17 12.56 -11.36 -63.48
C PRO A 17 13.58 -11.89 -64.48
N ILE A 18 14.35 -12.91 -64.09
CA ILE A 18 15.12 -13.79 -65.00
C ILE A 18 14.52 -15.20 -64.90
N ASN A 19 14.22 -15.74 -66.07
CA ASN A 19 13.62 -17.03 -66.29
C ASN A 19 14.60 -18.20 -66.35
N LEU A 20 14.14 -19.36 -65.94
CA LEU A 20 14.38 -20.75 -66.33
C LEU A 20 15.70 -21.45 -65.99
N LEU A 21 15.63 -22.52 -65.19
CA LEU A 21 15.71 -23.88 -65.75
C LEU A 21 15.22 -24.93 -64.74
N VAL A 22 14.52 -25.91 -65.31
CA VAL A 22 13.81 -27.03 -64.72
C VAL A 22 14.77 -28.06 -64.12
N GLY A 23 14.44 -28.64 -62.99
CA GLY A 23 15.07 -29.83 -62.45
C GLY A 23 14.51 -30.31 -61.12
N GLY A 24 13.71 -31.36 -61.15
CA GLY A 24 13.60 -32.35 -60.08
C GLY A 24 12.73 -32.06 -58.85
N LEU A 25 11.52 -32.53 -58.87
CA LEU A 25 10.60 -32.66 -57.75
C LEU A 25 11.17 -33.53 -56.61
N THR A 26 11.26 -32.97 -55.43
CA THR A 26 11.06 -33.73 -54.18
C THR A 26 10.31 -32.83 -53.21
N LEU A 27 9.03 -33.13 -53.00
CA LEU A 27 8.20 -32.52 -51.98
C LEU A 27 8.71 -32.93 -50.60
N PHE A 28 9.43 -32.05 -49.91
CA PHE A 28 9.51 -32.09 -48.45
C PHE A 28 8.41 -31.21 -47.90
N THR A 29 7.33 -31.82 -47.40
CA THR A 29 6.36 -31.17 -46.53
C THR A 29 7.07 -30.78 -45.24
N ALA A 30 7.43 -29.52 -45.10
CA ALA A 30 7.82 -28.96 -43.80
C ALA A 30 6.58 -28.95 -42.89
N GLN A 31 6.38 -30.03 -42.14
CA GLN A 31 5.55 -29.99 -40.95
C GLN A 31 6.24 -29.06 -39.95
N GLY A 32 5.68 -27.85 -39.82
CA GLY A 32 6.05 -26.95 -38.74
C GLY A 32 5.73 -27.63 -37.42
N CYS A 33 6.76 -28.12 -36.74
CA CYS A 33 6.67 -28.48 -35.33
C CYS A 33 6.27 -27.22 -34.55
N LYS A 34 4.98 -27.04 -34.30
CA LYS A 34 4.54 -26.21 -33.18
C LYS A 34 5.12 -26.86 -31.93
N ALA A 35 6.04 -26.19 -31.26
CA ALA A 35 6.47 -26.59 -29.93
C ALA A 35 5.21 -26.81 -29.07
N PRO A 36 5.12 -27.91 -28.31
CA PRO A 36 4.00 -28.12 -27.44
C PRO A 36 3.92 -26.95 -26.47
N LYS A 37 2.79 -26.24 -26.44
CA LYS A 37 2.49 -25.35 -25.32
C LYS A 37 2.59 -26.23 -24.08
N GLN A 38 3.61 -25.97 -23.25
CA GLN A 38 3.65 -26.56 -21.92
C GLN A 38 2.33 -26.15 -21.22
N VAL A 39 1.45 -27.12 -21.04
CA VAL A 39 0.33 -26.99 -20.11
C VAL A 39 1.00 -26.97 -18.76
N VAL A 40 1.20 -25.79 -18.20
CA VAL A 40 1.59 -25.63 -16.80
C VAL A 40 0.41 -26.21 -16.03
N GLU A 41 0.61 -27.34 -15.35
CA GLU A 41 -0.36 -27.81 -14.35
C GLU A 41 -0.58 -26.66 -13.39
N GLN A 42 -1.78 -26.06 -13.41
CA GLN A 42 -2.12 -24.98 -12.52
C GLN A 42 -2.17 -25.56 -11.09
N SER A 43 -1.45 -24.95 -10.18
CA SER A 43 -1.56 -25.19 -8.75
C SER A 43 -3.03 -25.09 -8.30
N GLU A 44 -3.45 -25.90 -7.34
CA GLU A 44 -4.78 -25.80 -6.71
C GLU A 44 -5.03 -24.41 -6.07
N HIS A 45 -3.96 -23.71 -5.70
CA HIS A 45 -3.99 -22.38 -5.13
C HIS A 45 -3.56 -21.32 -6.16
N PRO A 46 -4.18 -20.12 -6.17
CA PRO A 46 -3.78 -19.03 -7.05
C PRO A 46 -2.43 -18.43 -6.63
N ASN A 47 -1.74 -17.80 -7.57
CA ASN A 47 -0.67 -16.88 -7.25
C ASN A 47 -1.23 -15.60 -6.64
N ILE A 48 -0.39 -14.83 -5.94
CA ILE A 48 -0.79 -13.56 -5.40
C ILE A 48 0.33 -12.52 -5.47
N ILE A 49 -0.01 -11.29 -5.83
CA ILE A 49 0.85 -10.10 -5.78
C ILE A 49 0.13 -9.02 -5.00
N TYR A 50 0.76 -8.51 -3.95
CA TYR A 50 0.32 -7.40 -3.12
C TYR A 50 1.26 -6.21 -3.31
N VAL A 51 0.82 -5.19 -4.02
CA VAL A 51 1.57 -3.96 -4.27
C VAL A 51 1.02 -2.85 -3.37
N PHE A 52 1.89 -2.22 -2.58
CA PHE A 52 1.49 -1.18 -1.63
C PHE A 52 2.54 -0.07 -1.53
N PRO A 53 2.41 0.97 -2.38
CA PRO A 53 3.22 2.17 -2.25
C PRO A 53 2.93 2.90 -0.94
N ASP A 54 3.99 3.48 -0.34
CA ASP A 54 3.90 4.22 0.92
C ASP A 54 3.30 5.61 0.70
N GLN A 55 2.39 6.02 1.58
CA GLN A 55 1.80 7.36 1.59
C GLN A 55 0.99 7.70 0.32
N TYR A 56 0.39 6.68 -0.31
CA TYR A 56 -0.45 6.85 -1.50
C TYR A 56 -1.89 7.14 -1.08
N ARG A 57 -2.33 8.39 -1.24
CA ARG A 57 -3.68 8.80 -0.84
C ARG A 57 -4.77 8.20 -1.74
N ASN A 58 -5.87 7.78 -1.13
CA ASN A 58 -6.99 7.16 -1.86
C ASN A 58 -7.56 8.04 -2.98
N GLN A 59 -7.54 9.36 -2.81
CA GLN A 59 -8.06 10.30 -3.79
C GLN A 59 -7.17 10.43 -5.04
N ALA A 60 -5.89 10.01 -4.97
CA ALA A 60 -4.94 10.15 -6.07
C ALA A 60 -4.99 8.97 -7.06
N MET A 61 -6.20 8.65 -7.54
CA MET A 61 -6.45 7.64 -8.58
C MET A 61 -7.41 8.25 -9.61
N GLY A 62 -6.99 8.28 -10.89
CA GLY A 62 -7.69 8.98 -11.96
C GLY A 62 -9.10 8.46 -12.22
N PHE A 63 -9.34 7.16 -11.98
CA PHE A 63 -10.65 6.57 -12.19
C PHE A 63 -11.76 7.16 -11.29
N TRP A 64 -11.44 7.76 -10.13
CA TRP A 64 -12.46 8.43 -9.30
C TRP A 64 -13.17 9.57 -10.01
N SER A 65 -12.58 10.14 -11.06
CA SER A 65 -13.20 11.17 -11.89
C SER A 65 -13.96 10.62 -13.10
N GLN A 66 -13.99 9.28 -13.29
CA GLN A 66 -14.57 8.63 -14.46
C GLN A 66 -15.98 8.10 -14.21
N ASP A 67 -16.73 7.91 -15.30
CA ASP A 67 -18.07 7.32 -15.24
C ASP A 67 -18.02 5.89 -14.64
N GLY A 68 -18.98 5.58 -13.80
CA GLY A 68 -19.09 4.31 -13.07
C GLY A 68 -18.34 4.29 -11.73
N PHE A 69 -17.45 5.26 -11.47
CA PHE A 69 -16.73 5.40 -10.21
C PHE A 69 -17.09 6.70 -9.47
N ARG A 70 -17.20 7.82 -10.20
CA ARG A 70 -17.46 9.15 -9.62
C ARG A 70 -18.72 9.18 -8.76
N ASP A 71 -19.78 8.51 -9.18
CA ASP A 71 -21.08 8.46 -8.47
C ASP A 71 -21.07 7.52 -7.25
N LYS A 72 -19.96 6.83 -7.00
CA LYS A 72 -19.81 5.88 -5.89
C LYS A 72 -19.11 6.47 -4.68
N VAL A 73 -18.59 7.69 -4.80
CA VAL A 73 -17.89 8.40 -3.73
C VAL A 73 -18.46 9.80 -3.57
N ASN A 74 -18.28 10.38 -2.39
CA ASN A 74 -18.74 11.73 -2.06
C ASN A 74 -17.60 12.78 -2.09
N PHE A 75 -16.46 12.45 -2.71
CA PHE A 75 -15.32 13.35 -2.90
C PHE A 75 -14.94 13.43 -4.39
N GLU A 76 -14.21 14.48 -4.76
CA GLU A 76 -13.58 14.57 -6.07
C GLU A 76 -12.22 13.90 -6.06
N GLY A 77 -11.95 13.07 -7.10
CA GLY A 77 -10.64 12.49 -7.34
C GLY A 77 -9.62 13.56 -7.70
N ASP A 78 -8.38 13.41 -7.24
CA ASP A 78 -7.29 14.30 -7.63
C ASP A 78 -7.03 14.19 -9.16
N PRO A 79 -6.64 15.29 -9.82
CA PRO A 79 -6.42 15.31 -11.27
C PRO A 79 -5.07 14.66 -11.64
N VAL A 80 -4.95 13.36 -11.42
CA VAL A 80 -3.74 12.57 -11.65
C VAL A 80 -3.86 11.68 -12.90
N HIS A 81 -2.73 11.35 -13.50
CA HIS A 81 -2.64 10.45 -14.64
C HIS A 81 -2.24 9.05 -14.18
N THR A 82 -3.21 8.14 -14.10
CA THR A 82 -3.02 6.76 -13.62
C THR A 82 -3.67 5.73 -14.56
N PRO A 83 -3.29 5.70 -15.86
CA PRO A 83 -3.98 4.90 -16.85
C PRO A 83 -3.96 3.39 -16.57
N ASN A 84 -2.92 2.87 -15.94
CA ASN A 84 -2.83 1.45 -15.60
C ASN A 84 -3.77 1.10 -14.43
N LEU A 85 -3.84 1.93 -13.39
CA LEU A 85 -4.78 1.80 -12.29
C LEU A 85 -6.23 2.01 -12.77
N ASP A 86 -6.45 2.94 -13.69
CA ASP A 86 -7.78 3.18 -14.30
C ASP A 86 -8.27 1.94 -15.05
N ALA A 87 -7.40 1.28 -15.80
CA ALA A 87 -7.73 0.02 -16.49
C ALA A 87 -7.91 -1.12 -15.46
N PHE A 88 -7.03 -1.22 -14.48
CA PHE A 88 -7.08 -2.23 -13.42
C PHE A 88 -8.35 -2.12 -12.57
N ALA A 89 -8.80 -0.90 -12.25
CA ALA A 89 -10.02 -0.66 -11.48
C ALA A 89 -11.27 -1.21 -12.17
N ARG A 90 -11.33 -1.11 -13.51
CA ARG A 90 -12.47 -1.65 -14.29
C ARG A 90 -12.57 -3.18 -14.26
N GLU A 91 -11.47 -3.85 -13.91
CA GLU A 91 -11.38 -5.32 -13.81
C GLU A 91 -11.35 -5.79 -12.33
N SER A 92 -11.53 -4.87 -11.37
CA SER A 92 -11.33 -5.11 -9.94
C SER A 92 -12.57 -4.86 -9.10
N MET A 93 -12.63 -5.48 -7.93
CA MET A 93 -13.41 -4.96 -6.82
C MET A 93 -12.62 -3.82 -6.17
N VAL A 94 -13.23 -2.63 -6.13
CA VAL A 94 -12.63 -1.40 -5.60
C VAL A 94 -13.33 -1.01 -4.32
N LEU A 95 -12.59 -0.94 -3.20
CA LEU A 95 -13.15 -0.50 -1.92
C LEU A 95 -13.08 1.02 -1.78
N THR A 96 -14.19 1.63 -1.36
CA THR A 96 -14.25 3.06 -1.05
C THR A 96 -13.82 3.40 0.37
N SER A 97 -13.79 2.40 1.26
CA SER A 97 -13.71 2.59 2.71
C SER A 97 -12.66 1.71 3.40
N ALA A 98 -11.57 1.35 2.72
CA ALA A 98 -10.44 0.70 3.38
C ALA A 98 -9.66 1.70 4.25
N GLN A 99 -9.31 1.30 5.50
CA GLN A 99 -8.79 2.19 6.52
C GLN A 99 -7.41 1.77 7.04
N SER A 100 -6.50 2.73 7.13
CA SER A 100 -5.29 2.62 7.94
C SER A 100 -5.61 3.04 9.38
N ASN A 101 -5.85 2.06 10.27
CA ASN A 101 -6.28 2.31 11.65
C ASN A 101 -5.27 3.09 12.49
N CYS A 102 -3.98 2.99 12.14
CA CYS A 102 -2.90 3.80 12.67
C CYS A 102 -2.11 4.32 11.45
N PRO A 103 -2.46 5.50 10.90
CA PRO A 103 -1.95 5.96 9.61
C PRO A 103 -0.49 6.44 9.71
N LEU A 104 0.39 5.50 10.03
CA LEU A 104 1.85 5.57 10.07
C LEU A 104 2.43 4.31 9.46
N SER A 105 3.56 4.42 8.77
CA SER A 105 4.16 3.33 7.99
C SER A 105 4.40 2.07 8.84
N SER A 106 5.23 2.14 9.91
CA SER A 106 5.56 0.92 10.68
C SER A 106 4.35 0.28 11.38
N PRO A 107 3.46 1.03 12.07
CA PRO A 107 2.26 0.45 12.67
C PRO A 107 1.34 -0.22 11.64
N HIS A 108 1.10 0.43 10.50
CA HIS A 108 0.28 -0.18 9.44
C HIS A 108 0.92 -1.46 8.91
N ARG A 109 2.23 -1.45 8.63
CA ARG A 109 2.97 -2.62 8.12
C ARG A 109 2.96 -3.76 9.14
N GLY A 110 3.07 -3.45 10.43
CA GLY A 110 2.86 -4.42 11.50
C GLY A 110 1.46 -5.05 11.46
N MET A 111 0.40 -4.24 11.31
CA MET A 111 -0.97 -4.73 11.16
C MET A 111 -1.18 -5.58 9.91
N LEU A 112 -0.65 -5.13 8.77
CA LEU A 112 -0.71 -5.84 7.49
C LEU A 112 -0.04 -7.21 7.55
N LEU A 113 1.15 -7.30 8.15
CA LEU A 113 1.93 -8.53 8.20
C LEU A 113 1.35 -9.55 9.18
N THR A 114 0.73 -9.10 10.28
CA THR A 114 0.31 -9.97 11.39
C THR A 114 -1.19 -10.13 11.56
N GLY A 115 -2.00 -9.27 10.94
CA GLY A 115 -3.45 -9.17 11.24
C GLY A 115 -3.76 -8.70 12.67
N MET A 116 -2.81 -8.06 13.36
CA MET A 116 -2.94 -7.60 14.74
C MET A 116 -2.79 -6.08 14.87
N TYR A 117 -3.53 -5.47 15.78
CA TYR A 117 -3.40 -4.05 16.10
C TYR A 117 -2.02 -3.70 16.69
N PRO A 118 -1.58 -2.41 16.67
CA PRO A 118 -0.22 -1.99 16.99
C PRO A 118 0.32 -2.46 18.34
N ASN A 119 -0.54 -2.50 19.36
CA ASN A 119 -0.17 -2.97 20.71
C ASN A 119 0.12 -4.46 20.77
N ARG A 120 -0.42 -5.26 19.86
CA ARG A 120 -0.22 -6.72 19.81
C ARG A 120 0.80 -7.15 18.76
N SER A 121 0.90 -6.44 17.63
CA SER A 121 1.89 -6.71 16.59
C SER A 121 3.34 -6.40 17.06
N GLY A 122 3.50 -5.58 18.13
CA GLY A 122 4.79 -5.09 18.61
C GLY A 122 5.25 -3.79 17.94
N VAL A 123 4.41 -3.16 17.10
CA VAL A 123 4.77 -1.97 16.33
C VAL A 123 3.85 -0.78 16.67
N PRO A 124 3.91 -0.24 17.90
CA PRO A 124 3.05 0.87 18.31
C PRO A 124 3.45 2.23 17.72
N LEU A 125 4.70 2.39 17.24
CA LEU A 125 5.29 3.62 16.71
C LEU A 125 6.09 3.33 15.44
N ASN A 126 6.45 4.36 14.68
CA ASN A 126 7.43 4.18 13.60
C ASN A 126 8.77 3.68 14.17
N CYS A 127 9.32 2.63 13.56
CA CYS A 127 10.57 2.01 13.95
C CYS A 127 11.76 2.93 13.66
N ASN A 128 12.60 3.14 14.67
CA ASN A 128 13.92 3.75 14.54
C ASN A 128 14.78 3.39 15.76
N SER A 129 16.07 3.69 15.70
CA SER A 129 17.05 3.30 16.74
C SER A 129 16.81 3.92 18.14
N THR A 130 15.88 4.86 18.27
CA THR A 130 15.50 5.42 19.59
C THR A 130 14.24 4.80 20.18
N ARG A 131 13.59 3.87 19.45
CA ARG A 131 12.30 3.26 19.83
C ARG A 131 12.38 1.73 19.92
N PRO A 132 13.18 1.18 20.88
CA PRO A 132 13.36 -0.28 21.00
C PRO A 132 12.08 -1.04 21.32
N ILE A 133 11.03 -0.36 21.74
CA ILE A 133 9.69 -0.92 21.99
C ILE A 133 8.86 -1.09 20.73
N SER A 134 9.35 -0.66 19.58
CA SER A 134 8.62 -0.73 18.32
C SER A 134 9.41 -1.55 17.32
N SER A 135 9.06 -2.81 17.22
CA SER A 135 9.58 -3.79 16.28
C SER A 135 8.58 -4.93 16.14
N LEU A 136 8.48 -5.48 14.96
CA LEU A 136 7.65 -6.65 14.71
C LEU A 136 8.05 -7.77 15.68
N ARG A 137 7.08 -8.40 16.35
CA ARG A 137 7.35 -9.50 17.28
C ARG A 137 8.00 -10.67 16.53
N GLU A 138 9.05 -11.23 17.12
CA GLU A 138 9.77 -12.39 16.56
C GLU A 138 8.94 -13.67 16.55
N ASP A 139 8.03 -13.81 17.53
CA ASP A 139 7.14 -14.95 17.68
C ASP A 139 5.80 -14.79 16.94
N ALA A 140 5.55 -13.67 16.28
CA ALA A 140 4.34 -13.47 15.50
C ALA A 140 4.37 -14.30 14.22
N GLU A 141 3.33 -15.08 14.01
CA GLU A 141 3.12 -15.76 12.72
C GLU A 141 2.58 -14.76 11.70
N CYS A 142 3.45 -14.35 10.77
CA CYS A 142 3.12 -13.35 9.76
C CYS A 142 2.52 -13.99 8.50
N ILE A 143 1.94 -13.16 7.64
CA ILE A 143 1.32 -13.60 6.38
C ILE A 143 2.28 -14.42 5.51
N GLY A 144 3.56 -14.05 5.42
CA GLY A 144 4.56 -14.81 4.66
C GLY A 144 4.86 -16.17 5.26
N ASP A 145 4.81 -16.32 6.60
CA ASP A 145 4.96 -17.62 7.27
C ASP A 145 3.82 -18.56 6.90
N VAL A 146 2.58 -18.06 6.88
CA VAL A 146 1.40 -18.86 6.52
C VAL A 146 1.48 -19.31 5.06
N PHE A 147 1.80 -18.38 4.13
CA PHE A 147 1.96 -18.75 2.71
C PHE A 147 3.11 -19.74 2.50
N SER A 148 4.25 -19.53 3.16
CA SER A 148 5.40 -20.43 3.07
C SER A 148 5.06 -21.85 3.58
N LYS A 149 4.34 -21.96 4.70
CA LYS A 149 3.84 -23.24 5.23
C LYS A 149 2.84 -23.92 4.29
N ALA A 150 2.06 -23.13 3.55
CA ALA A 150 1.13 -23.60 2.53
C ALA A 150 1.82 -23.98 1.20
N GLY A 151 3.15 -23.91 1.14
CA GLY A 151 3.94 -24.37 -0.01
C GLY A 151 4.16 -23.31 -1.11
N TYR A 152 3.90 -22.05 -0.83
CA TYR A 152 4.19 -20.95 -1.77
C TYR A 152 5.69 -20.61 -1.80
N ASP A 153 6.16 -20.15 -2.96
CA ASP A 153 7.38 -19.34 -3.04
C ASP A 153 7.06 -17.90 -2.66
N CYS A 154 7.65 -17.42 -1.56
CA CYS A 154 7.36 -16.10 -0.99
C CYS A 154 8.49 -15.12 -1.29
N ALA A 155 8.16 -13.97 -1.90
CA ALA A 155 9.11 -12.93 -2.26
C ALA A 155 8.71 -11.56 -1.70
N TYR A 156 9.68 -10.83 -1.15
CA TYR A 156 9.49 -9.45 -0.69
C TYR A 156 10.42 -8.48 -1.42
N PHE A 157 9.85 -7.37 -1.88
CA PHE A 157 10.57 -6.31 -2.60
C PHE A 157 10.31 -4.94 -1.96
N GLY A 158 11.35 -4.10 -1.91
CA GLY A 158 11.24 -2.72 -1.49
C GLY A 158 11.20 -2.51 0.02
N LYS A 159 10.52 -1.48 0.48
CA LYS A 159 10.48 -1.00 1.86
C LYS A 159 9.76 -1.96 2.81
N LEU A 160 10.43 -2.39 3.89
CA LEU A 160 9.81 -3.16 4.98
C LEU A 160 9.33 -2.24 6.13
N HIS A 161 10.20 -1.46 6.72
CA HIS A 161 9.97 -0.51 7.82
C HIS A 161 9.10 -1.06 8.97
N ALA A 162 9.35 -2.29 9.39
CA ALA A 162 8.63 -2.95 10.49
C ALA A 162 9.56 -3.44 11.61
N ASP A 163 10.87 -3.30 11.45
CA ASP A 163 11.87 -3.73 12.40
C ASP A 163 12.59 -2.56 13.08
N PHE A 164 13.00 -2.80 14.33
CA PHE A 164 13.91 -1.92 15.06
C PHE A 164 15.32 -2.03 14.48
N PRO A 165 15.93 -0.91 14.02
CA PRO A 165 17.30 -0.92 13.52
C PRO A 165 18.30 -1.32 14.60
N THR A 166 19.14 -2.31 14.31
CA THR A 166 20.23 -2.78 15.17
C THR A 166 21.58 -2.62 14.46
N PRO A 167 22.71 -2.67 15.18
CA PRO A 167 24.05 -2.61 14.58
C PRO A 167 24.41 -3.95 13.89
N ASN A 168 23.71 -4.28 12.81
CA ASN A 168 23.77 -5.55 12.10
C ASN A 168 24.09 -5.38 10.59
N ASP A 169 24.75 -4.29 10.21
CA ASP A 169 25.19 -4.11 8.81
C ASP A 169 26.01 -5.34 8.35
N PRO A 170 25.59 -6.06 7.30
CA PRO A 170 26.29 -7.27 6.86
C PRO A 170 27.69 -7.00 6.29
N GLU A 171 27.95 -5.78 5.78
CA GLU A 171 29.27 -5.39 5.27
C GLU A 171 30.18 -4.86 6.39
N HIS A 172 29.61 -4.33 7.47
CA HIS A 172 30.33 -3.75 8.62
C HIS A 172 29.76 -4.29 9.93
N PRO A 173 30.06 -5.55 10.31
CA PRO A 173 29.51 -6.19 11.51
C PRO A 173 29.70 -5.35 12.78
N GLY A 174 28.62 -5.21 13.55
CA GLY A 174 28.60 -4.40 14.77
C GLY A 174 28.35 -2.90 14.53
N GLN A 175 28.07 -2.50 13.30
CA GLN A 175 27.70 -1.12 12.94
C GLN A 175 26.26 -1.07 12.47
N TYR A 176 25.66 0.13 12.56
CA TYR A 176 24.38 0.41 11.91
C TYR A 176 24.59 0.63 10.42
N VAL A 177 23.55 0.36 9.62
CA VAL A 177 23.56 0.55 8.16
C VAL A 177 23.69 2.01 7.72
N GLU A 178 23.48 2.96 8.62
CA GLU A 178 23.69 4.40 8.38
C GLU A 178 24.28 5.09 9.60
N SER A 179 25.01 6.18 9.38
CA SER A 179 25.68 6.96 10.43
C SER A 179 24.78 8.01 11.09
N LYS A 180 23.75 8.46 10.39
CA LYS A 180 22.81 9.50 10.86
C LYS A 180 21.97 8.99 12.05
N ARG A 181 21.72 9.83 13.04
CA ARG A 181 20.92 9.48 14.22
C ARG A 181 19.65 10.34 14.30
N PRO A 182 18.50 9.78 14.69
CA PRO A 182 18.28 8.34 14.85
C PRO A 182 18.46 7.57 13.53
N VAL A 183 18.87 6.32 13.62
CA VAL A 183 18.88 5.40 12.47
C VAL A 183 17.43 4.99 12.18
N TRP A 184 17.03 5.14 10.93
CA TRP A 184 15.69 4.75 10.46
C TRP A 184 15.74 3.46 9.65
N ASP A 185 16.80 3.28 8.89
CA ASP A 185 16.96 2.13 8.03
C ASP A 185 17.45 0.90 8.79
N ALA A 186 17.10 -0.29 8.29
CA ALA A 186 17.44 -1.55 8.94
C ALA A 186 17.74 -2.64 7.89
N TYR A 187 18.83 -3.35 8.09
CA TYR A 187 19.02 -4.66 7.46
C TYR A 187 18.15 -5.70 8.17
N THR A 188 17.44 -6.52 7.40
CA THR A 188 16.60 -7.61 7.92
C THR A 188 17.30 -8.95 7.74
N PRO A 189 17.83 -9.57 8.80
CA PRO A 189 18.48 -10.88 8.72
C PRO A 189 17.46 -11.99 8.41
N LYS A 190 17.95 -13.15 7.94
CA LYS A 190 17.09 -14.23 7.40
C LYS A 190 16.02 -14.71 8.38
N GLU A 191 16.36 -14.79 9.66
CA GLU A 191 15.49 -15.22 10.75
C GLU A 191 14.33 -14.26 11.04
N ARG A 192 14.41 -13.01 10.54
CA ARG A 192 13.40 -11.98 10.71
C ARG A 192 12.56 -11.72 9.46
N ARG A 193 12.71 -12.56 8.41
CA ARG A 193 12.00 -12.36 7.12
C ARG A 193 10.64 -13.04 7.06
N HIS A 194 10.19 -13.67 8.14
CA HIS A 194 8.82 -14.19 8.30
C HIS A 194 8.29 -14.94 7.05
N GLY A 195 9.00 -16.01 6.66
CA GLY A 195 8.58 -16.89 5.56
C GLY A 195 8.96 -16.42 4.14
N PHE A 196 9.49 -15.21 3.97
CA PHE A 196 9.95 -14.74 2.66
C PHE A 196 11.33 -15.33 2.34
N ASN A 197 11.37 -16.25 1.39
CA ASN A 197 12.58 -16.95 0.94
C ASN A 197 13.34 -16.23 -0.18
N TYR A 198 12.67 -15.37 -0.96
CA TYR A 198 13.32 -14.43 -1.86
C TYR A 198 13.21 -13.02 -1.27
N TRP A 199 14.34 -12.34 -1.18
CA TRP A 199 14.44 -11.05 -0.50
C TRP A 199 15.18 -10.02 -1.33
N TYR A 200 14.59 -8.86 -1.53
CA TYR A 200 15.22 -7.70 -2.15
C TYR A 200 14.64 -6.43 -1.53
N SER A 201 15.14 -6.06 -0.36
CA SER A 201 14.45 -5.12 0.53
C SER A 201 15.41 -4.29 1.37
N TYR A 202 14.87 -3.27 2.01
CA TYR A 202 15.53 -2.38 2.98
C TYR A 202 14.51 -2.02 4.07
N GLY A 203 14.95 -1.34 5.13
CA GLY A 203 14.05 -0.84 6.17
C GLY A 203 13.24 0.34 5.66
N THR A 204 13.78 1.54 5.75
CA THR A 204 13.23 2.77 5.15
C THR A 204 14.34 3.73 4.78
N PHE A 205 14.32 4.22 3.53
CA PHE A 205 15.35 5.10 2.99
C PHE A 205 14.75 6.03 1.93
N ASP A 206 14.95 7.33 2.09
CA ASP A 206 14.22 8.36 1.34
C ASP A 206 15.03 8.97 0.18
N GLU A 207 15.95 8.21 -0.41
CA GLU A 207 16.71 8.55 -1.61
C GLU A 207 16.12 7.85 -2.84
N HIS A 208 15.08 8.43 -3.43
CA HIS A 208 14.23 7.74 -4.42
C HIS A 208 14.94 7.36 -5.73
N LYS A 209 15.96 8.13 -6.16
CA LYS A 209 16.78 7.82 -7.36
C LYS A 209 18.13 7.18 -7.06
N ASN A 210 18.47 7.06 -5.79
CA ASN A 210 19.67 6.38 -5.34
C ASN A 210 19.32 5.40 -4.21
N PRO A 211 18.33 4.52 -4.40
CA PRO A 211 17.95 3.56 -3.38
C PRO A 211 19.05 2.53 -3.16
N HIS A 212 18.93 1.79 -2.06
CA HIS A 212 19.71 0.59 -1.86
C HIS A 212 18.82 -0.56 -1.41
N TYR A 213 19.30 -1.77 -1.59
CA TYR A 213 18.60 -3.00 -1.23
C TYR A 213 19.60 -4.04 -0.75
N TRP A 214 19.18 -4.91 0.14
CA TRP A 214 19.89 -6.16 0.43
C TRP A 214 19.12 -7.31 -0.20
N ASP A 215 19.86 -8.17 -0.90
CA ASP A 215 19.29 -9.36 -1.52
C ASP A 215 19.14 -10.53 -0.54
N THR A 216 18.70 -11.67 -1.06
CA THR A 216 18.48 -12.90 -0.29
C THR A 216 19.71 -13.33 0.51
N ASP A 217 20.90 -13.11 -0.04
CA ASP A 217 22.17 -13.51 0.59
C ASP A 217 22.77 -12.41 1.48
N GLY A 218 22.13 -11.27 1.56
CA GLY A 218 22.55 -10.12 2.36
C GLY A 218 23.56 -9.21 1.65
N LYS A 219 23.74 -9.39 0.34
CA LYS A 219 24.55 -8.50 -0.46
C LYS A 219 23.81 -7.21 -0.73
N ARG A 220 24.48 -6.07 -0.56
CA ARG A 220 23.94 -4.74 -0.85
C ARG A 220 24.02 -4.43 -2.35
N HIS A 221 23.00 -3.77 -2.85
CA HIS A 221 22.85 -3.25 -4.20
C HIS A 221 22.45 -1.78 -4.14
N ASP A 222 23.16 -0.91 -4.88
CA ASP A 222 22.93 0.54 -4.93
C ASP A 222 22.62 0.98 -6.38
N PRO A 223 21.41 0.67 -6.91
CA PRO A 223 21.04 1.07 -8.26
C PRO A 223 20.91 2.59 -8.37
N LYS A 224 21.11 3.11 -9.61
CA LYS A 224 20.94 4.53 -9.96
C LYS A 224 19.69 4.68 -10.83
N GLU A 225 18.58 4.25 -10.28
CA GLU A 225 17.29 4.21 -10.94
C GLU A 225 16.20 4.59 -9.92
N TRP A 226 15.13 5.21 -10.37
CA TRP A 226 14.00 5.53 -9.52
C TRP A 226 13.37 4.27 -8.92
N SER A 227 13.26 4.23 -7.59
CA SER A 227 13.01 3.00 -6.83
C SER A 227 11.79 2.18 -7.28
N PRO A 228 10.61 2.74 -7.59
CA PRO A 228 9.47 1.94 -8.06
C PRO A 228 9.71 1.24 -9.40
N LEU A 229 10.43 1.88 -10.35
CA LEU A 229 10.76 1.24 -11.63
C LEU A 229 11.79 0.12 -11.43
N HIS A 230 12.78 0.35 -10.57
CA HIS A 230 13.75 -0.67 -10.22
C HIS A 230 13.08 -1.87 -9.55
N GLU A 231 12.21 -1.63 -8.57
CA GLU A 231 11.48 -2.66 -7.83
C GLU A 231 10.54 -3.46 -8.76
N SER A 232 9.78 -2.79 -9.63
CA SER A 232 8.96 -3.46 -10.63
C SER A 232 9.79 -4.30 -11.60
N GLY A 233 10.96 -3.80 -12.05
CA GLY A 233 11.91 -4.56 -12.87
C GLY A 233 12.41 -5.83 -12.17
N LYS A 234 12.67 -5.77 -10.85
CA LYS A 234 13.04 -6.95 -10.05
C LYS A 234 11.88 -7.95 -9.93
N VAL A 235 10.65 -7.47 -9.74
CA VAL A 235 9.46 -8.32 -9.76
C VAL A 235 9.29 -9.00 -11.13
N VAL A 236 9.47 -8.27 -12.22
CA VAL A 236 9.45 -8.80 -13.60
C VAL A 236 10.50 -9.91 -13.77
N SER A 237 11.75 -9.68 -13.35
CA SER A 237 12.82 -10.69 -13.38
C SER A 237 12.46 -11.94 -12.55
N TYR A 238 11.88 -11.76 -11.36
CA TYR A 238 11.41 -12.87 -10.53
C TYR A 238 10.27 -13.65 -11.20
N LEU A 239 9.28 -12.97 -11.77
CA LEU A 239 8.18 -13.60 -12.49
C LEU A 239 8.70 -14.43 -13.67
N LYS A 240 9.62 -13.88 -14.47
CA LYS A 240 10.29 -14.56 -15.60
C LYS A 240 11.26 -15.66 -15.14
N ASN A 241 11.47 -15.80 -13.83
CA ASN A 241 12.40 -16.75 -13.22
C ASN A 241 13.84 -16.61 -13.73
N GLU A 242 14.29 -15.38 -13.97
CA GLU A 242 15.65 -15.10 -14.37
C GLU A 242 16.60 -15.56 -13.26
N GLY A 243 17.64 -16.33 -13.63
CA GLY A 243 18.55 -16.93 -12.67
C GLY A 243 18.00 -18.13 -11.89
N ASN A 244 16.82 -18.66 -12.25
CA ASN A 244 16.18 -19.81 -11.59
C ASN A 244 15.98 -19.59 -10.09
N VAL A 245 15.47 -18.42 -9.72
CA VAL A 245 15.34 -17.96 -8.32
C VAL A 245 14.10 -18.48 -7.61
N ARG A 246 13.15 -19.08 -8.35
CA ARG A 246 11.92 -19.65 -7.80
C ARG A 246 11.60 -21.02 -8.39
N ASP A 247 10.81 -21.82 -7.66
CA ASP A 247 10.24 -23.05 -8.16
C ASP A 247 8.95 -22.76 -8.96
N THR A 248 9.01 -22.86 -10.27
CA THR A 248 7.87 -22.56 -11.16
C THR A 248 6.69 -23.53 -11.03
N LYS A 249 6.83 -24.64 -10.27
CA LYS A 249 5.76 -25.58 -9.96
C LYS A 249 4.92 -25.15 -8.75
N LYS A 250 5.45 -24.24 -7.95
CA LYS A 250 4.76 -23.67 -6.78
C LYS A 250 4.01 -22.41 -7.15
N PRO A 251 2.89 -22.11 -6.48
CA PRO A 251 2.32 -20.77 -6.53
C PRO A 251 3.27 -19.80 -5.86
N PHE A 252 3.22 -18.53 -6.24
CA PHE A 252 4.02 -17.48 -5.60
C PHE A 252 3.14 -16.53 -4.78
N PHE A 253 3.73 -16.02 -3.68
CA PHE A 253 3.26 -14.88 -2.92
C PHE A 253 4.30 -13.77 -2.99
N ILE A 254 3.95 -12.64 -3.59
CA ILE A 254 4.84 -11.50 -3.78
C ILE A 254 4.27 -10.29 -3.03
N MET A 255 5.08 -9.65 -2.17
CA MET A 255 4.80 -8.33 -1.61
C MET A 255 5.78 -7.30 -2.18
N VAL A 256 5.25 -6.13 -2.59
CA VAL A 256 6.03 -5.04 -3.17
C VAL A 256 5.70 -3.75 -2.41
N GLY A 257 6.58 -3.35 -1.51
CA GLY A 257 6.47 -2.12 -0.72
C GLY A 257 7.25 -0.98 -1.35
N MET A 258 6.64 -0.25 -2.30
CA MET A 258 7.31 0.90 -2.93
C MET A 258 7.40 2.07 -1.95
N ASN A 259 8.54 2.79 -1.87
CA ASN A 259 8.64 3.97 -1.02
C ASN A 259 7.90 5.18 -1.60
N PRO A 260 8.08 5.60 -2.87
CA PRO A 260 7.23 6.64 -3.47
C PRO A 260 5.75 6.23 -3.52
N PRO A 261 4.83 7.19 -3.38
CA PRO A 261 5.01 8.65 -3.33
C PRO A 261 5.31 9.23 -1.94
N HIS A 262 5.83 8.46 -0.96
CA HIS A 262 6.32 9.00 0.31
C HIS A 262 7.31 10.16 0.10
N SER A 263 7.33 11.10 1.03
CA SER A 263 8.32 12.20 1.00
C SER A 263 9.77 11.67 1.02
N PRO A 264 10.73 12.41 0.41
CA PRO A 264 10.60 13.72 -0.21
C PRO A 264 9.85 13.70 -1.55
N TYR A 265 9.20 14.81 -1.87
CA TYR A 265 8.58 15.11 -3.16
C TYR A 265 8.79 16.61 -3.44
N ARG A 266 10.05 17.03 -3.64
CA ARG A 266 10.47 18.43 -3.70
C ARG A 266 11.24 18.80 -4.95
N SER A 267 11.74 17.81 -5.68
CA SER A 267 12.61 18.01 -6.83
C SER A 267 12.48 16.83 -7.81
N LEU A 268 13.18 16.94 -8.93
CA LEU A 268 13.32 15.83 -9.88
C LEU A 268 14.17 14.67 -9.36
N ASP A 269 14.77 14.78 -8.18
CA ASP A 269 15.41 13.63 -7.51
C ASP A 269 14.36 12.68 -6.92
N ASP A 270 13.12 13.13 -6.78
CA ASP A 270 12.05 12.41 -6.11
C ASP A 270 11.08 11.71 -7.07
N CYS A 271 11.08 12.08 -8.35
CA CYS A 271 10.19 11.55 -9.38
C CYS A 271 10.87 11.53 -10.76
N GLU A 272 10.26 10.86 -11.72
CA GLU A 272 10.72 10.86 -13.10
C GLU A 272 10.31 12.14 -13.83
N GLU A 273 11.22 12.71 -14.64
CA GLU A 273 11.00 13.98 -15.36
C GLU A 273 9.80 13.89 -16.31
N GLN A 274 9.65 12.78 -17.03
CA GLN A 274 8.52 12.56 -17.93
C GLN A 274 7.16 12.59 -17.21
N ASP A 275 7.11 12.12 -15.96
CA ASP A 275 5.89 12.13 -15.16
C ASP A 275 5.64 13.55 -14.59
N PHE A 276 6.71 14.26 -14.19
CA PHE A 276 6.63 15.65 -13.76
C PHE A 276 6.18 16.60 -14.87
N ASP A 277 6.55 16.33 -16.12
CA ASP A 277 6.16 17.14 -17.28
C ASP A 277 4.65 17.25 -17.45
N LEU A 278 3.87 16.31 -16.96
CA LEU A 278 2.40 16.34 -16.96
C LEU A 278 1.85 17.43 -16.02
N TYR A 279 2.59 17.80 -15.00
CA TYR A 279 2.10 18.68 -13.91
C TYR A 279 2.86 20.01 -13.79
N LYS A 280 4.07 20.14 -14.36
CA LYS A 280 4.97 21.28 -14.15
C LYS A 280 4.35 22.67 -14.43
N ASN A 281 3.45 22.72 -15.42
CA ASN A 281 2.80 23.97 -15.85
C ASN A 281 1.36 24.09 -15.34
N GLN A 282 0.85 23.14 -14.57
CA GLN A 282 -0.50 23.18 -14.04
C GLN A 282 -0.58 24.20 -12.90
N PRO A 283 -1.59 25.07 -12.86
CA PRO A 283 -1.88 25.91 -11.70
C PRO A 283 -2.11 25.07 -10.43
N LEU A 284 -1.70 25.55 -9.26
CA LEU A 284 -1.87 24.80 -8.01
C LEU A 284 -3.33 24.55 -7.65
N ASP A 285 -4.21 25.50 -7.94
CA ASP A 285 -5.65 25.40 -7.71
C ASP A 285 -6.33 24.40 -8.64
N SER A 286 -5.73 24.10 -9.79
CA SER A 286 -6.18 23.02 -10.68
C SER A 286 -5.65 21.64 -10.28
N LEU A 287 -4.63 21.57 -9.45
CA LEU A 287 -4.07 20.32 -8.91
C LEU A 287 -4.65 19.98 -7.53
N LEU A 288 -4.74 20.98 -6.66
CA LEU A 288 -5.23 20.88 -5.29
C LEU A 288 -6.68 21.39 -5.22
N ILE A 289 -7.58 20.68 -5.90
CA ILE A 289 -8.98 21.08 -6.15
C ILE A 289 -9.91 20.96 -4.95
N ARG A 290 -9.46 20.32 -3.86
CA ARG A 290 -10.32 20.02 -2.72
C ARG A 290 -10.59 21.26 -1.87
N PRO A 291 -11.82 21.49 -1.38
CA PRO A 291 -12.18 22.72 -0.65
C PRO A 291 -11.51 22.86 0.72
N ASN A 292 -10.98 21.78 1.30
CA ASN A 292 -10.27 21.79 2.58
C ASN A 292 -8.75 22.06 2.45
N VAL A 293 -8.25 22.33 1.24
CA VAL A 293 -6.85 22.63 0.98
C VAL A 293 -6.51 24.09 1.29
N ASP A 294 -5.36 24.33 1.87
CA ASP A 294 -4.78 25.67 1.99
C ASP A 294 -3.58 25.83 1.03
N LEU A 295 -3.84 26.50 -0.11
CA LEU A 295 -2.82 26.76 -1.14
C LEU A 295 -1.68 27.69 -0.67
N LYS A 296 -1.83 28.37 0.49
CA LYS A 296 -0.78 29.23 1.07
C LYS A 296 0.27 28.44 1.85
N MET A 297 0.03 27.16 2.10
CA MET A 297 1.02 26.31 2.75
C MET A 297 2.25 26.15 1.86
N LYS A 298 3.44 26.26 2.46
CA LYS A 298 4.72 26.14 1.73
C LYS A 298 4.83 24.83 0.94
N LYS A 299 4.27 23.74 1.47
CA LYS A 299 4.29 22.43 0.81
C LYS A 299 3.34 22.29 -0.39
N ALA A 300 2.48 23.29 -0.68
CA ALA A 300 1.57 23.22 -1.82
C ALA A 300 2.31 23.05 -3.16
N GLU A 301 3.46 23.68 -3.32
CA GLU A 301 4.32 23.54 -4.51
C GLU A 301 4.80 22.09 -4.72
N SER A 302 4.86 21.28 -3.66
CA SER A 302 5.26 19.89 -3.72
C SER A 302 4.20 18.99 -4.37
N ALA A 303 2.97 19.44 -4.55
CA ALA A 303 1.90 18.67 -5.17
C ALA A 303 2.26 18.15 -6.57
N ARG A 304 3.00 18.95 -7.36
CA ARG A 304 3.44 18.56 -8.70
C ARG A 304 4.35 17.32 -8.67
N TYR A 305 5.28 17.30 -7.73
CA TYR A 305 6.22 16.18 -7.55
C TYR A 305 5.52 14.96 -6.96
N TYR A 306 4.59 15.18 -6.01
CA TYR A 306 3.79 14.10 -5.45
C TYR A 306 2.94 13.42 -6.54
N PHE A 307 2.23 14.19 -7.36
CA PHE A 307 1.40 13.64 -8.44
C PHE A 307 2.25 13.00 -9.55
N ALA A 308 3.44 13.53 -9.82
CA ALA A 308 4.40 12.89 -10.71
C ALA A 308 4.85 11.52 -10.17
N SER A 309 5.12 11.43 -8.85
CA SER A 309 5.45 10.15 -8.21
C SER A 309 4.28 9.16 -8.25
N VAL A 310 3.05 9.63 -8.06
CA VAL A 310 1.82 8.83 -8.23
C VAL A 310 1.73 8.24 -9.64
N THR A 311 1.93 9.07 -10.67
CA THR A 311 1.95 8.62 -12.08
C THR A 311 3.07 7.61 -12.36
N GLY A 312 4.25 7.84 -11.80
CA GLY A 312 5.38 6.91 -11.94
C GLY A 312 5.11 5.56 -11.26
N VAL A 313 4.47 5.54 -10.09
CA VAL A 313 4.03 4.31 -9.41
C VAL A 313 2.99 3.56 -10.25
N ASP A 314 2.03 4.26 -10.85
CA ASP A 314 1.08 3.67 -11.79
C ASP A 314 1.78 2.96 -12.96
N ARG A 315 2.81 3.60 -13.54
CA ARG A 315 3.61 3.03 -14.63
C ARG A 315 4.40 1.80 -14.17
N ALA A 316 5.01 1.83 -12.99
CA ALA A 316 5.71 0.70 -12.40
C ALA A 316 4.76 -0.49 -12.13
N PHE A 317 3.56 -0.21 -11.63
CA PHE A 317 2.52 -1.22 -11.46
C PHE A 317 2.07 -1.81 -12.80
N GLY A 318 1.92 -0.96 -13.83
CA GLY A 318 1.58 -1.39 -15.18
C GLY A 318 2.56 -2.43 -15.75
N GLN A 319 3.87 -2.29 -15.51
CA GLN A 319 4.89 -3.27 -15.95
C GLN A 319 4.67 -4.65 -15.33
N ILE A 320 4.26 -4.71 -14.06
CA ILE A 320 3.94 -5.98 -13.38
C ILE A 320 2.70 -6.62 -14.03
N LEU A 321 1.64 -5.84 -14.26
CA LEU A 321 0.41 -6.33 -14.88
C LEU A 321 0.64 -6.85 -16.30
N GLU A 322 1.40 -6.12 -17.11
CA GLU A 322 1.75 -6.51 -18.47
C GLU A 322 2.53 -7.83 -18.49
N THR A 323 3.52 -7.97 -17.60
CA THR A 323 4.31 -9.20 -17.48
C THR A 323 3.46 -10.40 -17.09
N LEU A 324 2.53 -10.26 -16.15
CA LEU A 324 1.59 -11.34 -15.80
C LEU A 324 0.78 -11.78 -17.01
N LYS A 325 0.30 -10.83 -17.81
CA LYS A 325 -0.48 -11.10 -19.01
C LYS A 325 0.37 -11.76 -20.11
N GLU A 326 1.58 -11.25 -20.37
CA GLU A 326 2.52 -11.83 -21.34
C GLU A 326 2.87 -13.29 -21.01
N MET A 327 3.02 -13.59 -19.74
CA MET A 327 3.34 -14.94 -19.25
C MET A 327 2.11 -15.87 -19.14
N GLY A 328 0.90 -15.34 -19.33
CA GLY A 328 -0.36 -16.09 -19.15
C GLY A 328 -0.66 -16.48 -17.71
N LEU A 329 -0.09 -15.74 -16.74
CA LEU A 329 -0.29 -15.93 -15.30
C LEU A 329 -1.46 -15.11 -14.74
N ASP A 330 -1.93 -14.11 -15.48
CA ASP A 330 -2.93 -13.12 -15.06
C ASP A 330 -4.24 -13.73 -14.58
N LYS A 331 -4.69 -14.83 -15.21
CA LYS A 331 -5.97 -15.50 -14.87
C LYS A 331 -5.93 -16.26 -13.56
N ASN A 332 -4.77 -16.77 -13.16
CA ASN A 332 -4.60 -17.49 -11.90
C ASN A 332 -3.78 -16.71 -10.87
N THR A 333 -3.87 -15.39 -10.92
CA THR A 333 -3.17 -14.50 -9.99
C THR A 333 -4.16 -13.51 -9.37
N VAL A 334 -4.24 -13.52 -8.04
CA VAL A 334 -4.86 -12.45 -7.27
C VAL A 334 -3.90 -11.27 -7.27
N VAL A 335 -4.32 -10.13 -7.80
CA VAL A 335 -3.53 -8.90 -7.77
C VAL A 335 -4.23 -7.89 -6.87
N ILE A 336 -3.49 -7.36 -5.91
CA ILE A 336 -3.97 -6.34 -4.97
C ILE A 336 -3.11 -5.10 -5.10
N PHE A 337 -3.76 -3.93 -5.24
CA PHE A 337 -3.13 -2.63 -5.10
C PHE A 337 -3.71 -1.93 -3.88
N ALA A 338 -2.85 -1.52 -2.95
CA ALA A 338 -3.23 -0.87 -1.69
C ALA A 338 -2.25 0.26 -1.32
N SER A 339 -2.30 0.76 -0.09
CA SER A 339 -1.29 1.63 0.52
C SER A 339 -1.24 1.39 2.02
N ASP A 340 -0.20 1.87 2.69
CA ASP A 340 -0.10 1.80 4.16
C ASP A 340 -0.85 2.96 4.85
N HIS A 341 -0.90 4.14 4.28
CA HIS A 341 -1.69 5.30 4.71
C HIS A 341 -1.75 6.34 3.58
N GLY A 342 -2.60 7.33 3.75
CA GLY A 342 -2.72 8.41 2.80
C GLY A 342 -1.75 9.57 3.04
N GLU A 343 -2.05 10.71 2.39
CA GLU A 343 -1.31 11.99 2.43
C GLU A 343 -2.31 13.14 2.51
N THR A 344 -2.16 14.04 3.48
CA THR A 344 -3.05 15.20 3.64
C THR A 344 -2.88 16.23 2.51
N MET A 345 -1.70 16.40 1.97
CA MET A 345 -1.37 17.32 0.88
C MET A 345 -2.07 18.67 1.02
N CYS A 346 -1.71 19.42 2.06
CA CYS A 346 -2.28 20.72 2.42
C CYS A 346 -3.75 20.75 2.85
N SER A 347 -4.42 19.60 2.92
CA SER A 347 -5.77 19.53 3.50
C SER A 347 -5.73 19.83 4.99
N GLN A 348 -6.83 20.38 5.53
CA GLN A 348 -7.03 20.66 6.96
C GLN A 348 -6.02 21.66 7.57
N ARG A 349 -5.25 22.38 6.76
CA ARG A 349 -4.19 23.30 7.20
C ARG A 349 -3.18 22.65 8.15
N THR A 350 -2.95 21.35 7.99
CA THR A 350 -1.97 20.60 8.78
C THR A 350 -0.66 20.41 8.03
N ASP A 351 0.46 20.60 8.73
CA ASP A 351 1.78 20.24 8.21
C ASP A 351 2.07 18.74 8.35
N ASP A 352 1.31 18.03 9.21
CA ASP A 352 1.43 16.58 9.35
C ASP A 352 0.82 15.90 8.11
N PRO A 353 1.62 15.21 7.31
CA PRO A 353 1.13 14.57 6.08
C PRO A 353 0.21 13.37 6.36
N LYS A 354 0.27 12.81 7.56
CA LYS A 354 -0.36 11.55 7.98
C LYS A 354 -0.61 11.58 9.48
N ASN A 355 -0.83 10.42 10.13
CA ASN A 355 -1.01 10.28 11.58
C ASN A 355 -2.18 11.10 12.14
N SER A 356 -3.24 11.22 11.37
CA SER A 356 -4.42 12.01 11.71
C SER A 356 -5.71 11.24 11.40
N PRO A 357 -6.86 11.61 12.01
CA PRO A 357 -8.14 10.96 11.76
C PRO A 357 -8.82 11.42 10.46
N TYR A 358 -8.21 12.35 9.74
CA TYR A 358 -8.78 12.86 8.49
C TYR A 358 -8.82 11.79 7.41
N SER A 359 -9.84 11.88 6.56
CA SER A 359 -10.06 10.91 5.48
C SER A 359 -8.86 10.81 4.54
N GLU A 360 -8.14 11.90 4.29
CA GLU A 360 -6.93 11.91 3.46
C GLU A 360 -5.77 11.10 4.04
N SER A 361 -5.77 10.91 5.36
CA SER A 361 -4.74 10.15 6.08
C SER A 361 -5.15 8.69 6.29
N MET A 362 -6.42 8.46 6.68
CA MET A 362 -6.93 7.14 7.05
C MET A 362 -7.37 6.29 5.87
N ASN A 363 -8.06 6.90 4.86
CA ASN A 363 -8.55 6.14 3.73
C ASN A 363 -7.38 5.76 2.80
N ILE A 364 -7.28 4.46 2.51
CA ILE A 364 -6.26 3.92 1.61
C ILE A 364 -6.89 3.33 0.36
N PRO A 365 -6.20 3.33 -0.79
CA PRO A 365 -6.60 2.50 -1.92
C PRO A 365 -6.68 1.04 -1.51
N PHE A 366 -7.67 0.31 -2.03
CA PHE A 366 -7.71 -1.15 -1.91
C PHE A 366 -8.50 -1.72 -3.09
N LEU A 367 -7.78 -2.24 -4.07
CA LEU A 367 -8.32 -2.80 -5.30
C LEU A 367 -7.89 -4.27 -5.39
N VAL A 368 -8.81 -5.15 -5.70
CA VAL A 368 -8.52 -6.59 -5.84
C VAL A 368 -9.06 -7.09 -7.17
N ARG A 369 -8.17 -7.66 -7.98
CA ARG A 369 -8.49 -8.35 -9.22
C ARG A 369 -8.17 -9.84 -9.11
N PHE A 370 -9.15 -10.66 -9.38
CA PHE A 370 -8.98 -12.09 -9.59
C PHE A 370 -9.94 -12.52 -10.73
N PRO A 371 -9.47 -12.59 -11.98
CA PRO A 371 -10.32 -12.83 -13.13
C PRO A 371 -11.17 -14.11 -12.98
N ASP A 372 -12.40 -14.05 -13.48
CA ASP A 372 -13.38 -15.15 -13.42
C ASP A 372 -13.83 -15.58 -11.99
N LYS A 373 -13.24 -15.02 -10.94
CA LYS A 373 -13.56 -15.34 -9.54
C LYS A 373 -14.18 -14.17 -8.79
N ILE A 374 -13.64 -12.96 -8.97
CA ILE A 374 -14.14 -11.73 -8.34
C ILE A 374 -14.77 -10.88 -9.44
N GLN A 375 -16.07 -10.55 -9.28
CA GLN A 375 -16.77 -9.66 -10.21
C GLN A 375 -16.35 -8.21 -9.96
N PRO A 376 -15.95 -7.47 -11.01
CA PRO A 376 -15.60 -6.06 -10.89
C PRO A 376 -16.79 -5.24 -10.35
N ARG A 377 -16.53 -4.46 -9.31
CA ARG A 377 -17.51 -3.55 -8.72
C ARG A 377 -16.85 -2.56 -7.76
N VAL A 378 -17.56 -1.50 -7.43
CA VAL A 378 -17.23 -0.62 -6.31
C VAL A 378 -18.02 -1.07 -5.09
N ASP A 379 -17.36 -1.19 -3.93
CA ASP A 379 -17.94 -1.70 -2.70
C ASP A 379 -17.54 -0.81 -1.51
N ASP A 380 -18.45 -0.62 -0.57
CA ASP A 380 -18.28 0.25 0.60
C ASP A 380 -17.80 -0.50 1.85
N LEU A 381 -17.29 -1.74 1.70
CA LEU A 381 -16.74 -2.51 2.80
C LEU A 381 -15.71 -1.69 3.58
N LEU A 382 -15.98 -1.48 4.86
CA LEU A 382 -15.08 -0.78 5.77
C LEU A 382 -14.01 -1.76 6.25
N LEU A 383 -12.97 -1.96 5.42
CA LEU A 383 -11.88 -2.89 5.67
C LEU A 383 -10.82 -2.22 6.55
N SER A 384 -10.57 -2.75 7.73
CA SER A 384 -9.49 -2.29 8.62
C SER A 384 -8.15 -2.92 8.26
N ALA A 385 -7.04 -2.25 8.56
CA ALA A 385 -5.70 -2.78 8.26
C ALA A 385 -5.45 -4.20 8.84
N PRO A 386 -5.87 -4.54 10.07
CA PRO A 386 -5.75 -5.92 10.57
C PRO A 386 -6.57 -6.97 9.79
N ASP A 387 -7.64 -6.56 9.10
CA ASP A 387 -8.49 -7.47 8.32
C ASP A 387 -7.81 -7.89 7.01
N ILE A 388 -6.76 -7.20 6.58
CA ILE A 388 -6.11 -7.44 5.29
C ILE A 388 -5.49 -8.83 5.26
N MET A 389 -4.64 -9.18 6.24
CA MET A 389 -3.99 -10.49 6.28
C MET A 389 -4.98 -11.66 6.21
N PRO A 390 -5.98 -11.78 7.10
CA PRO A 390 -6.92 -12.90 7.06
C PRO A 390 -7.78 -12.90 5.80
N THR A 391 -8.13 -11.74 5.25
CA THR A 391 -8.87 -11.64 3.97
C THR A 391 -8.02 -12.13 2.81
N VAL A 392 -6.76 -11.73 2.72
CA VAL A 392 -5.82 -12.17 1.68
C VAL A 392 -5.59 -13.68 1.73
N LEU A 393 -5.44 -14.25 2.92
CA LEU A 393 -5.36 -15.70 3.10
C LEU A 393 -6.65 -16.39 2.62
N GLY A 394 -7.81 -15.84 2.97
CA GLY A 394 -9.10 -16.35 2.53
C GLY A 394 -9.28 -16.31 1.01
N LEU A 395 -8.82 -15.24 0.33
CA LEU A 395 -8.84 -15.14 -1.14
C LEU A 395 -8.02 -16.24 -1.82
N CYS A 396 -7.02 -16.77 -1.14
CA CYS A 396 -6.17 -17.87 -1.63
C CYS A 396 -6.61 -19.25 -1.14
N GLY A 397 -7.77 -19.37 -0.48
CA GLY A 397 -8.26 -20.64 0.06
C GLY A 397 -7.55 -21.10 1.34
N LEU A 398 -6.85 -20.19 2.03
CA LEU A 398 -6.11 -20.45 3.26
C LEU A 398 -6.82 -19.93 4.52
N GLY A 399 -8.15 -19.78 4.47
CA GLY A 399 -8.95 -19.27 5.59
C GLY A 399 -8.80 -20.09 6.88
N ASP A 400 -8.66 -21.41 6.76
CA ASP A 400 -8.46 -22.33 7.90
C ASP A 400 -7.03 -22.26 8.49
N SER A 401 -6.11 -21.60 7.79
CA SER A 401 -4.72 -21.40 8.22
C SER A 401 -4.47 -20.05 8.90
N ILE A 402 -5.52 -19.26 9.12
CA ILE A 402 -5.39 -17.96 9.82
C ILE A 402 -4.95 -18.22 11.26
N PRO A 403 -3.82 -17.62 11.72
CA PRO A 403 -3.34 -17.82 13.09
C PRO A 403 -4.37 -17.36 14.14
N ALA A 404 -4.49 -18.10 15.23
CA ALA A 404 -5.48 -17.84 16.29
C ALA A 404 -5.30 -16.49 17.01
N GLU A 405 -4.11 -15.89 16.93
CA GLU A 405 -3.82 -14.58 17.54
C GLU A 405 -4.20 -13.38 16.66
N VAL A 406 -4.59 -13.60 15.41
CA VAL A 406 -5.06 -12.56 14.50
C VAL A 406 -6.30 -11.90 15.08
N GLN A 407 -6.32 -10.56 15.07
CA GLN A 407 -7.44 -9.77 15.59
C GLN A 407 -8.37 -9.29 14.45
N GLY A 408 -7.86 -9.29 13.22
CA GLY A 408 -8.64 -8.94 12.04
C GLY A 408 -9.59 -10.07 11.62
N ARG A 409 -10.54 -9.74 10.75
CA ARG A 409 -11.58 -10.64 10.25
C ARG A 409 -11.34 -10.98 8.78
N ASN A 410 -11.73 -12.17 8.38
CA ASN A 410 -11.66 -12.62 6.99
C ASN A 410 -12.94 -12.21 6.24
N PHE A 411 -12.81 -11.29 5.31
CA PHE A 411 -13.88 -10.82 4.44
C PHE A 411 -13.82 -11.40 3.02
N ALA A 412 -12.93 -12.36 2.73
CA ALA A 412 -12.80 -12.97 1.41
C ALA A 412 -14.12 -13.47 0.81
N PRO A 413 -15.07 -14.06 1.57
CA PRO A 413 -16.36 -14.46 1.00
C PRO A 413 -17.14 -13.31 0.35
N LEU A 414 -17.06 -12.08 0.87
CA LEU A 414 -17.69 -10.91 0.26
C LEU A 414 -17.05 -10.52 -1.09
N PHE A 415 -15.79 -10.85 -1.31
CA PHE A 415 -15.14 -10.59 -2.60
C PHE A 415 -15.64 -11.54 -3.68
N PHE A 416 -15.91 -12.79 -3.34
CA PHE A 416 -16.43 -13.80 -4.26
C PHE A 416 -17.95 -13.69 -4.49
N ASP A 417 -18.70 -13.34 -3.45
CA ASP A 417 -20.15 -13.17 -3.48
C ASP A 417 -20.57 -11.96 -2.63
N GLU A 418 -21.09 -10.92 -3.28
CA GLU A 418 -21.60 -9.73 -2.59
C GLU A 418 -22.73 -10.01 -1.58
N LYS A 419 -23.41 -11.17 -1.75
CA LYS A 419 -24.51 -11.64 -0.90
C LYS A 419 -24.08 -12.60 0.20
N ALA A 420 -22.75 -12.82 0.34
CA ALA A 420 -22.25 -13.68 1.41
C ALA A 420 -22.77 -13.21 2.78
N GLU A 421 -23.24 -14.17 3.58
CA GLU A 421 -23.78 -13.91 4.93
C GLU A 421 -22.65 -13.62 5.93
N ILE A 422 -21.99 -12.48 5.77
CA ILE A 422 -20.95 -11.97 6.68
C ILE A 422 -21.40 -10.62 7.24
N VAL A 423 -21.27 -10.48 8.56
CA VAL A 423 -21.55 -9.20 9.23
C VAL A 423 -20.48 -8.18 8.84
N ARG A 424 -20.92 -7.16 8.10
CA ARG A 424 -20.04 -6.04 7.71
C ARG A 424 -19.71 -5.18 8.93
N PRO A 425 -18.47 -4.67 9.04
CA PRO A 425 -18.10 -3.77 10.12
C PRO A 425 -18.87 -2.45 10.01
N THR A 426 -19.33 -1.93 11.15
CA THR A 426 -20.01 -0.63 11.23
C THR A 426 -19.03 0.53 11.45
N GLY A 427 -17.80 0.23 11.88
CA GLY A 427 -16.76 1.21 12.15
C GLY A 427 -15.35 0.63 12.07
N ALA A 428 -14.39 1.52 11.95
CA ALA A 428 -12.95 1.23 12.04
C ALA A 428 -12.31 2.14 13.09
N LEU A 429 -11.43 1.59 13.92
CA LEU A 429 -10.71 2.38 14.93
C LEU A 429 -9.71 3.32 14.28
N TYR A 430 -9.59 4.52 14.84
CA TYR A 430 -8.43 5.39 14.69
C TYR A 430 -7.55 5.30 15.94
N ILE A 431 -6.27 5.04 15.74
CA ILE A 431 -5.26 4.88 16.78
C ILE A 431 -4.12 5.84 16.53
N GLN A 432 -3.77 6.66 17.55
CA GLN A 432 -2.55 7.45 17.54
C GLN A 432 -1.79 7.21 18.83
N ASN A 433 -0.54 6.82 18.66
CA ASN A 433 0.44 6.72 19.75
C ASN A 433 1.59 7.68 19.48
N ILE A 434 2.20 8.18 20.54
CA ILE A 434 3.40 9.02 20.49
C ILE A 434 4.43 8.50 21.49
N ASP A 435 5.68 8.96 21.41
CA ASP A 435 6.71 8.63 22.39
C ASP A 435 6.21 8.90 23.81
N GLY A 436 6.35 7.92 24.69
CA GLY A 436 6.07 8.02 26.11
C GLY A 436 7.30 8.43 26.92
N GLU A 437 7.62 7.64 27.94
CA GLU A 437 8.81 7.84 28.78
C GLU A 437 10.08 7.45 28.03
N LYS A 438 11.16 8.17 28.30
CA LYS A 438 12.50 7.91 27.78
C LYS A 438 13.46 7.63 28.93
N ASP A 439 14.44 6.77 28.69
CA ASP A 439 15.54 6.57 29.62
C ASP A 439 16.58 7.69 29.55
N GLU A 440 17.64 7.57 30.34
CA GLU A 440 18.76 8.50 30.40
C GLU A 440 19.54 8.65 29.09
N ASN A 441 19.45 7.65 28.20
CA ASN A 441 20.08 7.65 26.91
C ASN A 441 19.13 8.18 25.79
N GLY A 442 17.92 8.60 26.16
CA GLY A 442 16.90 9.10 25.23
C GLY A 442 16.13 7.99 24.50
N LEU A 443 16.28 6.72 24.90
CA LEU A 443 15.54 5.61 24.32
C LEU A 443 14.12 5.55 24.87
N VAL A 444 13.16 5.41 24.00
CA VAL A 444 11.73 5.33 24.33
C VAL A 444 11.43 4.00 25.02
N LYS A 445 10.95 4.04 26.26
CA LYS A 445 10.61 2.86 27.08
C LYS A 445 9.13 2.52 27.04
N THR A 446 8.30 3.50 26.83
CA THR A 446 6.85 3.34 26.72
C THR A 446 6.32 4.19 25.58
N TYR A 447 5.14 3.87 25.09
CA TYR A 447 4.41 4.80 24.24
C TYR A 447 3.22 5.40 25.00
N PHE A 448 2.79 6.58 24.60
CA PHE A 448 1.60 7.24 25.13
C PHE A 448 0.45 7.11 24.13
N PRO A 449 -0.69 6.49 24.51
CA PRO A 449 -1.86 6.33 23.64
C PRO A 449 -2.63 7.66 23.55
N SER A 450 -2.11 8.60 22.76
CA SER A 450 -2.51 10.01 22.75
C SER A 450 -3.92 10.27 22.22
N SER A 451 -4.40 9.40 21.31
CA SER A 451 -5.73 9.56 20.71
C SER A 451 -6.33 8.21 20.32
N ARG A 452 -7.66 8.14 20.47
CA ARG A 452 -8.50 7.07 19.92
C ARG A 452 -9.70 7.69 19.26
N GLY A 453 -10.19 7.01 18.23
CA GLY A 453 -11.34 7.43 17.48
C GLY A 453 -12.01 6.27 16.77
N ILE A 454 -13.11 6.59 16.12
CA ILE A 454 -13.85 5.68 15.26
C ILE A 454 -14.28 6.39 13.99
N LYS A 455 -14.11 5.73 12.86
CA LYS A 455 -14.68 6.11 11.58
C LYS A 455 -15.77 5.12 11.22
N THR A 456 -16.96 5.64 10.93
CA THR A 456 -18.12 4.88 10.41
C THR A 456 -18.39 5.30 8.97
N ALA A 457 -19.45 4.82 8.36
CA ALA A 457 -19.88 5.28 7.04
C ALA A 457 -20.21 6.79 7.05
N ASP A 458 -20.83 7.27 8.15
CA ASP A 458 -21.38 8.63 8.22
C ASP A 458 -20.56 9.60 9.07
N TYR A 459 -19.74 9.10 10.00
CA TYR A 459 -19.06 9.95 10.98
C TYR A 459 -17.62 9.56 11.23
N THR A 460 -16.81 10.58 11.51
CA THR A 460 -15.46 10.43 12.08
C THR A 460 -15.44 11.10 13.45
N LEU A 461 -15.09 10.34 14.48
CA LEU A 461 -14.85 10.85 15.84
C LEU A 461 -13.40 10.57 16.23
N ALA A 462 -12.69 11.57 16.77
CA ALA A 462 -11.37 11.37 17.40
C ALA A 462 -11.28 12.16 18.71
N LEU A 463 -10.77 11.51 19.73
CA LEU A 463 -10.59 12.06 21.08
C LEU A 463 -9.10 12.08 21.41
N TYR A 464 -8.60 13.22 21.85
CA TYR A 464 -7.22 13.43 22.28
C TYR A 464 -7.19 13.69 23.76
N ILE A 465 -6.27 13.03 24.47
CA ILE A 465 -6.13 13.19 25.92
C ILE A 465 -4.86 13.95 26.29
N ASP A 466 -4.92 14.63 27.41
CA ASP A 466 -3.75 15.24 28.03
C ASP A 466 -2.83 14.17 28.63
N ARG A 467 -1.52 14.30 28.43
CA ARG A 467 -0.54 13.31 28.87
C ARG A 467 -0.51 13.10 30.38
N LYS A 468 -0.67 14.19 31.16
CA LYS A 468 -0.55 14.14 32.63
C LYS A 468 -1.85 13.74 33.31
N THR A 469 -2.94 14.36 32.87
CA THR A 469 -4.25 14.20 33.54
C THR A 469 -5.08 13.06 32.97
N LYS A 470 -4.75 12.56 31.78
CA LYS A 470 -5.55 11.59 30.99
C LYS A 470 -6.97 12.06 30.69
N GLN A 471 -7.27 13.35 30.93
CA GLN A 471 -8.55 13.96 30.61
C GLN A 471 -8.66 14.35 29.12
N LEU A 472 -9.87 14.46 28.63
CA LEU A 472 -10.13 14.94 27.26
C LEU A 472 -9.56 16.34 27.06
N LYS A 473 -8.66 16.49 26.10
CA LYS A 473 -8.00 17.74 25.73
C LYS A 473 -8.59 18.36 24.46
N LYS A 474 -8.96 17.52 23.48
CA LYS A 474 -9.45 17.94 22.17
C LYS A 474 -10.34 16.83 21.61
N SER A 475 -11.39 17.21 20.90
CA SER A 475 -12.20 16.29 20.12
C SER A 475 -12.37 16.80 18.70
N LEU A 476 -12.51 15.87 17.78
CA LEU A 476 -12.91 16.09 16.40
C LEU A 476 -14.12 15.21 16.15
N LEU A 477 -15.19 15.79 15.63
CA LEU A 477 -16.38 15.08 15.19
C LEU A 477 -16.83 15.64 13.84
N PHE A 478 -16.87 14.80 12.82
CA PHE A 478 -17.33 15.19 11.49
C PHE A 478 -18.49 14.32 11.06
N ASN A 479 -19.44 14.91 10.36
CA ASN A 479 -20.47 14.18 9.63
C ASN A 479 -20.01 13.99 8.19
N ASP A 480 -19.31 12.90 7.91
CA ASP A 480 -18.66 12.64 6.62
C ASP A 480 -19.66 12.49 5.46
N ALA A 481 -20.90 12.09 5.76
CA ALA A 481 -21.96 11.99 4.76
C ALA A 481 -22.41 13.37 4.25
N LYS A 482 -22.39 14.40 5.10
CA LYS A 482 -22.80 15.78 4.76
C LYS A 482 -21.63 16.71 4.52
N ASP A 483 -20.48 16.40 5.09
CA ASP A 483 -19.24 17.18 5.02
C ASP A 483 -18.05 16.22 4.70
N PRO A 484 -17.98 15.70 3.47
CA PRO A 484 -16.97 14.71 3.08
C PRO A 484 -15.53 15.25 3.13
N TYR A 485 -15.37 16.58 3.20
CA TYR A 485 -14.08 17.24 3.31
C TYR A 485 -13.73 17.65 4.75
N GLN A 486 -14.59 17.30 5.73
CA GLN A 486 -14.33 17.51 7.16
C GLN A 486 -13.99 18.96 7.50
N LEU A 487 -14.74 19.91 6.92
CA LEU A 487 -14.56 21.35 7.12
C LEU A 487 -15.12 21.84 8.46
N ASN A 488 -16.16 21.16 8.99
CA ASN A 488 -16.92 21.61 10.13
C ASN A 488 -16.79 20.61 11.30
N ASN A 489 -15.93 20.94 12.25
CA ASN A 489 -15.84 20.19 13.52
C ASN A 489 -17.09 20.45 14.36
N LEU A 490 -17.90 19.41 14.61
CA LEU A 490 -19.14 19.49 15.35
C LEU A 490 -18.91 19.46 16.87
N PRO A 491 -19.59 20.33 17.67
CA PRO A 491 -19.51 20.28 19.12
C PRO A 491 -20.14 18.98 19.68
N LEU A 492 -19.43 18.29 20.59
CA LEU A 492 -19.94 17.04 21.18
C LEU A 492 -21.24 17.25 21.95
N GLU A 493 -21.37 18.37 22.65
CA GLU A 493 -22.50 18.72 23.50
C GLU A 493 -23.79 18.94 22.72
N GLU A 494 -23.70 19.34 21.46
CA GLU A 494 -24.83 19.55 20.57
C GLU A 494 -25.23 18.29 19.81
N ASN A 495 -24.39 17.22 19.84
CA ASN A 495 -24.55 15.99 19.08
C ASN A 495 -24.60 14.75 19.98
N LYS A 496 -25.23 14.86 21.17
CA LYS A 496 -25.16 13.88 22.26
C LYS A 496 -25.58 12.46 21.85
N GLU A 497 -26.62 12.31 21.04
CA GLU A 497 -27.14 10.99 20.64
C GLU A 497 -26.12 10.24 19.79
N ILE A 498 -25.60 10.89 18.75
CA ILE A 498 -24.61 10.27 17.87
C ILE A 498 -23.27 10.04 18.61
N VAL A 499 -22.86 10.97 19.46
CA VAL A 499 -21.66 10.83 20.30
C VAL A 499 -21.79 9.61 21.22
N ALA A 500 -22.95 9.42 21.87
CA ALA A 500 -23.19 8.26 22.73
C ALA A 500 -23.16 6.93 21.95
N GLN A 501 -23.65 6.92 20.70
CA GLN A 501 -23.54 5.76 19.83
C GLN A 501 -22.08 5.47 19.49
N LEU A 502 -21.33 6.48 18.99
CA LEU A 502 -19.91 6.34 18.62
C LEU A 502 -19.03 5.93 19.80
N TYR A 503 -19.34 6.43 21.01
CA TYR A 503 -18.63 6.02 22.24
C TYR A 503 -18.87 4.54 22.56
N ARG A 504 -20.10 4.02 22.41
CA ARG A 504 -20.40 2.59 22.62
C ARG A 504 -19.69 1.71 21.61
N GLU A 505 -19.76 2.06 20.33
CA GLU A 505 -19.12 1.28 19.26
C GLU A 505 -17.60 1.28 19.42
N MET A 506 -16.99 2.44 19.60
CA MET A 506 -15.55 2.57 19.84
C MET A 506 -15.12 1.83 21.11
N GLY A 507 -15.87 1.97 22.21
CA GLY A 507 -15.58 1.30 23.47
C GLY A 507 -15.59 -0.22 23.35
N ALA A 508 -16.59 -0.77 22.64
CA ALA A 508 -16.66 -2.21 22.38
C ALA A 508 -15.44 -2.71 21.58
N MET A 509 -15.04 -1.98 20.53
CA MET A 509 -13.88 -2.32 19.73
C MET A 509 -12.57 -2.21 20.52
N LEU A 510 -12.38 -1.16 21.32
CA LEU A 510 -11.20 -0.99 22.18
C LEU A 510 -11.07 -2.10 23.23
N LYS A 511 -12.22 -2.56 23.76
CA LYS A 511 -12.27 -3.71 24.66
C LYS A 511 -11.90 -5.01 23.96
N GLU A 512 -12.43 -5.27 22.78
CA GLU A 512 -12.15 -6.46 21.98
C GLU A 512 -10.66 -6.65 21.72
N ILE A 513 -9.96 -5.56 21.39
CA ILE A 513 -8.52 -5.59 21.11
C ILE A 513 -7.63 -5.40 22.34
N ASN A 514 -8.21 -5.30 23.52
CA ASN A 514 -7.50 -5.03 24.79
C ASN A 514 -6.61 -3.77 24.72
N ASP A 515 -7.16 -2.69 24.15
CA ASP A 515 -6.44 -1.43 23.94
C ASP A 515 -6.05 -0.77 25.28
N PRO A 516 -4.94 -0.02 25.37
CA PRO A 516 -4.56 0.73 26.57
C PRO A 516 -5.66 1.65 27.13
N TRP A 517 -6.49 2.27 26.30
CA TRP A 517 -7.61 3.07 26.79
C TRP A 517 -8.63 2.24 27.57
N TYR A 518 -8.89 1.01 27.13
CA TYR A 518 -9.75 0.09 27.86
C TYR A 518 -9.10 -0.39 29.16
N THR A 519 -7.84 -0.83 29.10
CA THR A 519 -7.14 -1.42 30.28
C THR A 519 -6.87 -0.39 31.37
N GLU A 520 -6.56 0.85 30.99
CA GLU A 520 -6.30 1.97 31.91
C GLU A 520 -7.59 2.76 32.26
N LYS A 521 -8.77 2.35 31.77
CA LYS A 521 -10.05 3.01 32.01
C LYS A 521 -10.07 4.50 31.62
N ILE A 522 -9.38 4.85 30.54
CA ILE A 522 -9.30 6.23 30.06
C ILE A 522 -10.70 6.69 29.60
N LEU A 523 -11.13 7.86 30.09
CA LEU A 523 -12.45 8.43 29.79
C LEU A 523 -13.64 7.46 30.05
N SER A 524 -13.52 6.57 31.06
CA SER A 524 -14.58 5.59 31.38
C SER A 524 -15.87 6.21 31.93
N ASP A 525 -15.88 7.49 32.24
CA ASP A 525 -17.07 8.30 32.53
C ASP A 525 -17.87 8.65 31.26
N LYS A 526 -17.28 8.49 30.07
CA LYS A 526 -17.85 8.82 28.76
C LYS A 526 -17.96 7.60 27.86
N ILE A 527 -16.88 6.83 27.75
CA ILE A 527 -16.80 5.65 26.86
C ILE A 527 -17.25 4.42 27.64
N LEU A 528 -18.26 3.73 27.12
CA LEU A 528 -18.74 2.47 27.67
C LEU A 528 -17.90 1.32 27.11
N TYR A 529 -17.04 0.74 27.93
CA TYR A 529 -16.18 -0.39 27.56
C TYR A 529 -16.85 -1.76 27.79
#